data_bf7629a9d67243f06e4953bb9e8219aa
#
_entry.id   bf7629a9d67243f06e4953bb9e8219aa
#
_cell.length_a   1.000
_cell.length_b   1.000
_cell.length_c   1.000
_cell.angle_alpha   90.00
_cell.angle_beta   90.00
_cell.angle_gamma   90.00
#
_symmetry.space_group_name_H-M   'P 1'
#
loop_
_entity.id
_entity.type
_entity.pdbx_description
1 polymer ?
#
loop_
_entity_poly.entity_id
_entity_poly.type
_entity_poly.pdbx_seq_one_letter_code
_entity_poly.pdbx_strand_id
1 'polypeptide(L)'
;MRRLSLPPRPNWEERLREVGFTWYAPTPTHPVPYWGEDACYAFTPTQIEGLKRDAQDLTNMVLEATGAAIEGGRMRELGIPTFLHDAVRASWDRDDPTVYMRLDLAYDGSGHARLLEVNAQTPTSLIEAAVSQWQWLEDRLAAGEVAAGTSQWNTIHEGLSEQWAYLARERGVTQAHFSSAREVEDIATVTYLRDLAGAAGVSGSFLAADEVGTSPDQRFLLDTWTLPIRHLMWLWPFEYAWESRDAAFLSNTETRFIEPLWKAATGSKGLLAHLHERYPDSGLVLPATLTPGSLGENVVRKPLYSREGQNVTLPGQTQTAGVYGDLPVVEQAYAELPTFEAEDGPRYPVLGVWVAGDEVCGLGIREGRSRVTDNRATFAPHVILPVQ
;
A
#
# COMPACT_ATOMS: atom_id res chain seq x y z
N MET A 1 2.78 -9.97 -20.01
CA MET A 1 1.82 -8.89 -19.69
C MET A 1 1.55 -8.07 -20.95
N ARG A 2 0.33 -7.63 -21.21
CA ARG A 2 -0.06 -6.78 -22.36
C ARG A 2 -1.06 -5.73 -21.89
N ARG A 3 -0.97 -4.51 -22.41
CA ARG A 3 -2.00 -3.48 -22.23
C ARG A 3 -3.03 -3.62 -23.36
N LEU A 4 -4.30 -3.73 -23.02
CA LEU A 4 -5.41 -3.84 -23.97
C LEU A 4 -6.24 -2.57 -23.89
N SER A 5 -6.62 -2.00 -25.05
CA SER A 5 -7.60 -0.94 -25.13
C SER A 5 -8.99 -1.55 -25.32
N LEU A 6 -9.96 -1.02 -24.60
CA LEU A 6 -11.36 -1.46 -24.61
C LEU A 6 -12.26 -0.22 -24.68
N PRO A 7 -13.42 -0.31 -25.33
CA PRO A 7 -14.39 0.80 -25.28
C PRO A 7 -14.90 0.96 -23.83
N PRO A 8 -15.14 2.20 -23.36
CA PRO A 8 -15.75 2.41 -22.06
C PRO A 8 -17.11 1.71 -21.94
N ARG A 9 -17.39 1.10 -20.77
CA ARG A 9 -18.71 0.49 -20.50
C ARG A 9 -19.80 1.58 -20.50
N PRO A 10 -21.02 1.28 -20.95
CA PRO A 10 -22.16 2.15 -20.70
C PRO A 10 -22.37 2.40 -19.19
N ASN A 11 -22.63 3.65 -18.81
CA ASN A 11 -22.92 4.04 -17.41
C ASN A 11 -21.83 3.66 -16.37
N TRP A 12 -20.58 3.51 -16.80
CA TRP A 12 -19.49 3.09 -15.92
C TRP A 12 -19.32 4.01 -14.70
N GLU A 13 -19.56 5.31 -14.83
CA GLU A 13 -19.50 6.24 -13.70
C GLU A 13 -20.55 5.98 -12.64
N GLU A 14 -21.78 5.59 -13.04
CA GLU A 14 -22.83 5.20 -12.13
C GLU A 14 -22.47 3.91 -11.41
N ARG A 15 -21.91 2.94 -12.15
CA ARG A 15 -21.42 1.68 -11.58
C ARG A 15 -20.33 1.89 -10.54
N LEU A 16 -19.40 2.82 -10.72
CA LEU A 16 -18.39 3.16 -9.72
C LEU A 16 -19.01 3.83 -8.48
N ARG A 17 -20.00 4.72 -8.66
CA ARG A 17 -20.69 5.36 -7.53
C ARG A 17 -21.48 4.36 -6.69
N GLU A 18 -22.07 3.31 -7.29
CA GLU A 18 -22.78 2.25 -6.58
C GLU A 18 -21.90 1.51 -5.57
N VAL A 19 -20.60 1.40 -5.83
CA VAL A 19 -19.62 0.79 -4.92
C VAL A 19 -18.88 1.81 -4.04
N GLY A 20 -19.35 3.06 -4.03
CA GLY A 20 -18.77 4.14 -3.21
C GLY A 20 -17.52 4.78 -3.78
N PHE A 21 -17.08 4.42 -4.98
CA PHE A 21 -15.92 5.00 -5.63
C PHE A 21 -16.32 6.29 -6.39
N THR A 22 -16.11 7.45 -5.77
CA THR A 22 -16.58 8.74 -6.29
C THR A 22 -15.47 9.66 -6.78
N TRP A 23 -14.19 9.36 -6.53
CA TRP A 23 -13.00 10.17 -6.91
C TRP A 23 -12.37 9.75 -8.24
N TYR A 24 -13.10 9.05 -9.10
CA TYR A 24 -12.64 8.55 -10.39
C TYR A 24 -12.40 9.65 -11.44
N ALA A 25 -13.10 10.78 -11.34
CA ALA A 25 -13.13 11.82 -12.35
C ALA A 25 -11.95 12.79 -12.23
N PRO A 26 -11.53 13.43 -13.33
CA PRO A 26 -10.54 14.50 -13.28
C PRO A 26 -10.99 15.65 -12.37
N THR A 27 -10.02 16.26 -11.69
CA THR A 27 -10.22 17.48 -10.90
C THR A 27 -9.30 18.60 -11.42
N PRO A 28 -9.48 19.86 -11.03
CA PRO A 28 -8.56 20.93 -11.41
C PRO A 28 -7.10 20.68 -11.00
N THR A 29 -6.88 19.95 -9.90
CA THR A 29 -5.54 19.58 -9.40
C THR A 29 -5.02 18.27 -10.00
N HIS A 30 -5.92 17.41 -10.47
CA HIS A 30 -5.63 16.11 -11.08
C HIS A 30 -6.38 16.02 -12.42
N PRO A 31 -5.83 16.58 -13.50
CA PRO A 31 -6.54 16.69 -14.79
C PRO A 31 -6.65 15.36 -15.56
N VAL A 32 -6.10 14.28 -15.04
CA VAL A 32 -6.17 12.94 -15.61
C VAL A 32 -7.21 12.12 -14.82
N PRO A 33 -8.08 11.33 -15.49
CA PRO A 33 -8.97 10.42 -14.77
C PRO A 33 -8.19 9.46 -13.88
N TYR A 34 -8.65 9.31 -12.64
CA TYR A 34 -8.02 8.36 -11.71
C TYR A 34 -8.39 6.90 -12.04
N TRP A 35 -9.55 6.65 -12.66
CA TRP A 35 -9.97 5.35 -13.15
C TRP A 35 -9.80 5.19 -14.65
N GLY A 36 -9.10 4.13 -15.08
CA GLY A 36 -8.86 3.77 -16.48
C GLY A 36 -9.95 2.84 -17.01
N GLU A 37 -11.06 3.42 -17.48
CA GLU A 37 -12.18 2.63 -17.99
C GLU A 37 -11.90 2.01 -19.37
N ASP A 38 -11.02 2.63 -20.15
CA ASP A 38 -10.74 2.34 -21.56
C ASP A 38 -9.58 1.37 -21.78
N ALA A 39 -8.98 0.85 -20.70
CA ALA A 39 -7.84 -0.06 -20.78
C ALA A 39 -7.79 -1.05 -19.63
N CYS A 40 -7.10 -2.18 -19.88
CA CYS A 40 -6.73 -3.14 -18.85
C CYS A 40 -5.39 -3.79 -19.15
N TYR A 41 -4.82 -4.43 -18.13
CA TYR A 41 -3.60 -5.25 -18.25
C TYR A 41 -3.96 -6.73 -18.27
N ALA A 42 -3.57 -7.41 -19.35
CA ALA A 42 -3.83 -8.83 -19.53
C ALA A 42 -2.59 -9.66 -19.22
N PHE A 43 -2.81 -10.70 -18.43
CA PHE A 43 -1.81 -11.69 -18.02
C PHE A 43 -2.19 -13.08 -18.47
N THR A 44 -1.19 -13.95 -18.59
CA THR A 44 -1.41 -15.39 -18.67
C THR A 44 -1.51 -15.98 -17.26
N PRO A 45 -2.15 -17.14 -17.06
CA PRO A 45 -2.14 -17.84 -15.78
C PRO A 45 -0.73 -18.07 -15.22
N THR A 46 0.21 -18.46 -16.08
CA THR A 46 1.62 -18.68 -15.67
C THR A 46 2.29 -17.41 -15.13
N GLN A 47 2.00 -16.23 -15.72
CA GLN A 47 2.53 -14.96 -15.22
C GLN A 47 1.99 -14.63 -13.85
N ILE A 48 0.68 -14.83 -13.62
CA ILE A 48 0.07 -14.58 -12.31
C ILE A 48 0.59 -15.56 -11.25
N GLU A 49 0.74 -16.84 -11.58
CA GLU A 49 1.31 -17.81 -10.62
C GLU A 49 2.78 -17.51 -10.30
N GLY A 50 3.53 -16.95 -11.25
CA GLY A 50 4.88 -16.41 -10.99
C GLY A 50 4.84 -15.22 -10.04
N LEU A 51 3.97 -14.23 -10.32
CA LEU A 51 3.81 -13.04 -9.48
C LEU A 51 3.36 -13.38 -8.05
N LYS A 52 2.45 -14.36 -7.88
CA LYS A 52 2.01 -14.82 -6.55
C LYS A 52 3.18 -15.36 -5.74
N ARG A 53 4.00 -16.24 -6.34
CA ARG A 53 5.19 -16.77 -5.66
C ARG A 53 6.19 -15.67 -5.31
N ASP A 54 6.56 -14.83 -6.28
CA ASP A 54 7.51 -13.75 -6.08
C ASP A 54 7.04 -12.79 -4.97
N ALA A 55 5.76 -12.42 -4.96
CA ALA A 55 5.19 -11.53 -3.97
C ALA A 55 5.08 -12.18 -2.58
N GLN A 56 4.78 -13.48 -2.49
CA GLN A 56 4.77 -14.18 -1.21
C GLN A 56 6.18 -14.32 -0.64
N ASP A 57 7.17 -14.65 -1.47
CA ASP A 57 8.57 -14.69 -1.06
C ASP A 57 9.04 -13.30 -0.59
N LEU A 58 8.68 -12.23 -1.31
CA LEU A 58 8.96 -10.85 -0.90
C LEU A 58 8.28 -10.48 0.41
N THR A 59 7.03 -10.91 0.64
CA THR A 59 6.32 -10.68 1.91
C THR A 59 7.08 -11.28 3.07
N ASN A 60 7.51 -12.54 2.95
CA ASN A 60 8.30 -13.23 3.95
C ASN A 60 9.66 -12.52 4.21
N MET A 61 10.38 -12.16 3.13
CA MET A 61 11.64 -11.43 3.22
C MET A 61 11.48 -10.07 3.91
N VAL A 62 10.40 -9.34 3.61
CA VAL A 62 10.08 -8.03 4.23
C VAL A 62 9.83 -8.18 5.73
N LEU A 63 9.04 -9.16 6.15
CA LEU A 63 8.76 -9.41 7.56
C LEU A 63 10.04 -9.85 8.32
N GLU A 64 10.84 -10.74 7.74
CA GLU A 64 12.12 -11.14 8.32
C GLU A 64 13.12 -9.98 8.43
N ALA A 65 13.23 -9.12 7.40
CA ALA A 65 14.11 -7.96 7.44
C ALA A 65 13.62 -6.92 8.47
N THR A 66 12.30 -6.75 8.59
CA THR A 66 11.68 -5.89 9.61
C THR A 66 12.05 -6.37 11.02
N GLY A 67 11.84 -7.66 11.32
CA GLY A 67 12.19 -8.25 12.59
C GLY A 67 13.68 -8.11 12.90
N ALA A 68 14.55 -8.44 11.94
CA ALA A 68 16.00 -8.31 12.10
C ALA A 68 16.44 -6.86 12.37
N ALA A 69 15.81 -5.87 11.75
CA ALA A 69 16.11 -4.46 11.99
C ALA A 69 15.68 -3.99 13.39
N ILE A 70 14.50 -4.43 13.86
CA ILE A 70 13.95 -4.10 15.18
C ILE A 70 14.81 -4.78 16.27
N GLU A 71 15.00 -6.09 16.18
CA GLU A 71 15.76 -6.89 17.13
C GLU A 71 17.24 -6.50 17.18
N GLY A 72 17.81 -6.16 16.02
CA GLY A 72 19.19 -5.67 15.89
C GLY A 72 19.39 -4.22 16.35
N GLY A 73 18.34 -3.49 16.75
CA GLY A 73 18.42 -2.10 17.20
C GLY A 73 18.75 -1.11 16.08
N ARG A 74 18.47 -1.46 14.83
CA ARG A 74 18.81 -0.67 13.63
C ARG A 74 17.71 0.34 13.23
N MET A 75 16.73 0.59 14.08
CA MET A 75 15.56 1.44 13.80
C MET A 75 15.95 2.89 13.44
N ARG A 76 17.07 3.40 13.94
CA ARG A 76 17.60 4.73 13.54
C ARG A 76 17.92 4.78 12.04
N GLU A 77 18.44 3.70 11.46
CA GLU A 77 18.75 3.60 10.03
C GLU A 77 17.49 3.65 9.17
N LEU A 78 16.35 3.26 9.75
CA LEU A 78 15.03 3.35 9.15
C LEU A 78 14.36 4.72 9.36
N GLY A 79 15.05 5.69 10.01
CA GLY A 79 14.52 7.02 10.27
C GLY A 79 13.51 7.09 11.43
N ILE A 80 13.35 6.02 12.22
CA ILE A 80 12.45 6.00 13.36
C ILE A 80 13.10 6.79 14.51
N PRO A 81 12.39 7.80 15.10
CA PRO A 81 12.91 8.57 16.21
C PRO A 81 13.25 7.70 17.42
N THR A 82 14.36 8.01 18.11
CA THR A 82 14.87 7.18 19.21
C THR A 82 13.86 7.00 20.35
N PHE A 83 13.00 8.00 20.61
CA PHE A 83 12.00 7.92 21.67
C PHE A 83 10.89 6.88 21.39
N LEU A 84 10.77 6.38 20.15
CA LEU A 84 9.83 5.35 19.75
C LEU A 84 10.43 3.94 19.72
N HIS A 85 11.75 3.79 19.83
CA HIS A 85 12.39 2.49 19.64
C HIS A 85 11.83 1.41 20.57
N ASP A 86 11.64 1.73 21.86
CA ASP A 86 11.10 0.77 22.84
C ASP A 86 9.63 0.42 22.53
N ALA A 87 8.83 1.40 22.10
CA ALA A 87 7.42 1.18 21.74
C ALA A 87 7.28 0.32 20.46
N VAL A 88 8.11 0.60 19.45
CA VAL A 88 8.15 -0.21 18.20
C VAL A 88 8.57 -1.64 18.52
N ARG A 89 9.64 -1.82 19.33
CA ARG A 89 10.07 -3.14 19.79
C ARG A 89 8.99 -3.85 20.59
N ALA A 90 8.37 -3.17 21.55
CA ALA A 90 7.28 -3.75 22.35
C ALA A 90 6.06 -4.13 21.49
N SER A 91 5.77 -3.38 20.41
CA SER A 91 4.73 -3.73 19.44
C SER A 91 5.08 -4.99 18.66
N TRP A 92 6.36 -5.16 18.27
CA TRP A 92 6.88 -6.37 17.62
C TRP A 92 6.86 -7.58 18.56
N ASP A 93 7.40 -7.44 19.77
CA ASP A 93 7.50 -8.53 20.77
C ASP A 93 6.13 -9.04 21.23
N ARG A 94 5.08 -8.19 21.19
CA ARG A 94 3.69 -8.59 21.46
C ARG A 94 3.01 -9.25 20.26
N ASP A 95 3.67 -9.27 19.11
CA ASP A 95 3.07 -9.70 17.85
C ASP A 95 1.76 -8.94 17.60
N ASP A 96 1.79 -7.57 17.73
CA ASP A 96 0.61 -6.76 17.49
C ASP A 96 0.13 -6.97 16.04
N PRO A 97 -1.17 -7.29 15.83
CA PRO A 97 -1.65 -7.82 14.56
C PRO A 97 -1.73 -6.77 13.47
N THR A 98 -1.43 -7.18 12.24
CA THR A 98 -1.61 -6.41 11.01
C THR A 98 -2.89 -6.83 10.28
N VAL A 99 -3.49 -5.93 9.52
CA VAL A 99 -4.59 -6.24 8.61
C VAL A 99 -4.08 -6.36 7.17
N TYR A 100 -3.29 -5.39 6.69
CA TYR A 100 -2.92 -5.37 5.28
C TYR A 100 -1.66 -4.55 4.99
N MET A 101 -1.07 -4.78 3.82
CA MET A 101 -0.05 -3.93 3.21
C MET A 101 -0.08 -4.11 1.70
N ARG A 102 0.67 -3.28 0.96
CA ARG A 102 0.83 -3.39 -0.49
C ARG A 102 2.30 -3.34 -0.87
N LEU A 103 2.74 -4.32 -1.66
CA LEU A 103 4.06 -4.33 -2.28
C LEU A 103 3.94 -3.68 -3.67
N ASP A 104 4.70 -2.62 -3.93
CA ASP A 104 4.76 -2.00 -5.24
C ASP A 104 5.94 -2.59 -6.03
N LEU A 105 5.63 -3.19 -7.18
CA LEU A 105 6.55 -4.03 -7.95
C LEU A 105 6.74 -3.50 -9.37
N ALA A 106 7.97 -3.61 -9.89
CA ALA A 106 8.28 -3.52 -11.31
C ALA A 106 8.22 -4.92 -11.94
N TYR A 107 7.43 -5.08 -13.00
CA TYR A 107 7.29 -6.35 -13.74
C TYR A 107 6.93 -6.10 -15.20
N ASP A 108 7.68 -6.66 -16.11
CA ASP A 108 7.49 -6.51 -17.57
C ASP A 108 6.70 -7.65 -18.23
N GLY A 109 6.30 -8.64 -17.45
CA GLY A 109 5.63 -9.85 -17.95
C GLY A 109 6.57 -11.03 -18.17
N SER A 110 7.85 -10.89 -17.83
CA SER A 110 8.88 -11.95 -17.94
C SER A 110 9.76 -11.99 -16.69
N GLY A 111 10.36 -13.14 -16.40
CA GLY A 111 11.24 -13.31 -15.25
C GLY A 111 10.56 -13.02 -13.92
N HIS A 112 11.31 -12.45 -12.99
CA HIS A 112 10.85 -12.12 -11.65
C HIS A 112 10.37 -10.68 -11.53
N ALA A 113 9.35 -10.47 -10.70
CA ALA A 113 8.96 -9.14 -10.22
C ALA A 113 10.01 -8.58 -9.25
N ARG A 114 10.23 -7.26 -9.26
CA ARG A 114 11.23 -6.61 -8.43
C ARG A 114 10.59 -5.59 -7.50
N LEU A 115 10.94 -5.65 -6.22
CA LEU A 115 10.38 -4.76 -5.20
C LEU A 115 10.87 -3.32 -5.39
N LEU A 116 9.93 -2.39 -5.52
CA LEU A 116 10.19 -0.96 -5.55
C LEU A 116 10.04 -0.32 -4.17
N GLU A 117 8.96 -0.64 -3.46
CA GLU A 117 8.67 -0.16 -2.10
C GLU A 117 7.60 -1.00 -1.41
N VAL A 118 7.46 -0.80 -0.09
CA VAL A 118 6.42 -1.41 0.74
C VAL A 118 5.54 -0.32 1.33
N ASN A 119 4.25 -0.36 1.01
CA ASN A 119 3.24 0.51 1.61
C ASN A 119 2.59 -0.25 2.78
N ALA A 120 3.16 -0.12 3.98
CA ALA A 120 2.84 -0.98 5.11
C ALA A 120 1.73 -0.44 6.04
N GLN A 121 1.48 0.88 6.03
CA GLN A 121 0.58 1.51 7.00
C GLN A 121 -0.71 2.03 6.37
N THR A 122 -0.58 2.77 5.27
CA THR A 122 -1.68 3.51 4.65
C THR A 122 -1.68 3.32 3.13
N PRO A 123 -1.70 2.05 2.61
CA PRO A 123 -1.79 1.84 1.18
C PRO A 123 -3.15 2.32 0.67
N THR A 124 -3.13 3.14 -0.39
CA THR A 124 -4.30 3.64 -1.10
C THR A 124 -4.71 2.72 -2.25
N SER A 125 -5.82 3.01 -2.94
CA SER A 125 -6.38 2.23 -4.06
C SER A 125 -6.97 0.88 -3.65
N LEU A 126 -7.47 0.76 -2.40
CA LEU A 126 -8.06 -0.48 -1.91
C LEU A 126 -9.43 -0.77 -2.55
N ILE A 127 -10.30 0.24 -2.63
CA ILE A 127 -11.65 0.11 -3.23
C ILE A 127 -11.53 -0.24 -4.71
N GLU A 128 -10.62 0.40 -5.41
CA GLU A 128 -10.32 0.14 -6.82
C GLU A 128 -9.88 -1.31 -7.04
N ALA A 129 -8.97 -1.78 -6.17
CA ALA A 129 -8.40 -3.11 -6.30
C ALA A 129 -9.35 -4.22 -5.83
N ALA A 130 -10.01 -4.05 -4.69
CA ALA A 130 -10.86 -5.09 -4.11
C ALA A 130 -12.24 -5.18 -4.76
N VAL A 131 -12.84 -4.02 -5.13
CA VAL A 131 -14.25 -3.93 -5.51
C VAL A 131 -14.45 -3.47 -6.94
N SER A 132 -13.92 -2.28 -7.30
CA SER A 132 -14.26 -1.65 -8.59
C SER A 132 -13.77 -2.45 -9.80
N GLN A 133 -12.54 -2.99 -9.77
CA GLN A 133 -12.05 -3.82 -10.88
C GLN A 133 -12.75 -5.18 -10.97
N TRP A 134 -13.24 -5.72 -9.86
CA TRP A 134 -14.06 -6.93 -9.87
C TRP A 134 -15.40 -6.66 -10.57
N GLN A 135 -16.12 -5.62 -10.16
CA GLN A 135 -17.36 -5.20 -10.80
C GLN A 135 -17.15 -4.91 -12.30
N TRP A 136 -16.03 -4.25 -12.64
CA TRP A 136 -15.67 -3.99 -14.03
C TRP A 136 -15.55 -5.28 -14.85
N LEU A 137 -14.93 -6.32 -14.32
CA LEU A 137 -14.80 -7.61 -14.99
C LEU A 137 -16.15 -8.32 -15.14
N GLU A 138 -16.97 -8.35 -14.09
CA GLU A 138 -18.30 -8.97 -14.11
C GLU A 138 -19.21 -8.35 -15.19
N ASP A 139 -19.23 -7.02 -15.27
CA ASP A 139 -20.00 -6.29 -16.28
C ASP A 139 -19.52 -6.64 -17.71
N ARG A 140 -18.19 -6.73 -17.93
CA ARG A 140 -17.62 -7.09 -19.22
C ARG A 140 -17.89 -8.54 -19.63
N LEU A 141 -17.84 -9.45 -18.68
CA LEU A 141 -18.22 -10.86 -18.91
C LEU A 141 -19.71 -10.97 -19.26
N ALA A 142 -20.57 -10.28 -18.53
CA ALA A 142 -22.02 -10.27 -18.79
C ALA A 142 -22.36 -9.67 -20.18
N ALA A 143 -21.61 -8.67 -20.62
CA ALA A 143 -21.75 -8.06 -21.94
C ALA A 143 -21.09 -8.88 -23.08
N GLY A 144 -20.33 -9.93 -22.75
CA GLY A 144 -19.59 -10.71 -23.75
C GLY A 144 -18.41 -9.97 -24.40
N GLU A 145 -17.92 -8.91 -23.77
CA GLU A 145 -16.81 -8.06 -24.25
C GLU A 145 -15.43 -8.66 -23.98
N VAL A 146 -15.35 -9.62 -23.06
CA VAL A 146 -14.17 -10.43 -22.77
C VAL A 146 -14.47 -11.91 -22.91
N ALA A 147 -13.48 -12.73 -23.19
CA ALA A 147 -13.67 -14.17 -23.41
C ALA A 147 -14.23 -14.85 -22.15
N ALA A 148 -15.13 -15.82 -22.34
CA ALA A 148 -15.58 -16.67 -21.25
C ALA A 148 -14.38 -17.38 -20.57
N GLY A 149 -14.37 -17.40 -19.23
CA GLY A 149 -13.26 -17.92 -18.46
C GLY A 149 -12.12 -16.91 -18.19
N THR A 150 -12.24 -15.65 -18.65
CA THR A 150 -11.41 -14.55 -18.17
C THR A 150 -11.66 -14.34 -16.67
N SER A 151 -10.60 -14.16 -15.91
CA SER A 151 -10.65 -13.99 -14.44
C SER A 151 -9.72 -12.85 -13.97
N GLN A 152 -9.63 -12.66 -12.66
CA GLN A 152 -8.68 -11.75 -12.00
C GLN A 152 -7.96 -12.48 -10.87
N TRP A 153 -6.77 -12.00 -10.50
CA TRP A 153 -6.21 -12.30 -9.20
C TRP A 153 -6.71 -11.24 -8.20
N ASN A 154 -7.84 -11.52 -7.62
CA ASN A 154 -8.53 -10.61 -6.71
C ASN A 154 -9.32 -11.38 -5.65
N THR A 155 -8.63 -11.82 -4.61
CA THR A 155 -9.20 -12.37 -3.37
C THR A 155 -8.93 -11.40 -2.19
N ILE A 156 -8.86 -10.08 -2.48
CA ILE A 156 -8.54 -9.06 -1.48
C ILE A 156 -9.66 -8.98 -0.43
N HIS A 157 -10.92 -9.01 -0.88
CA HIS A 157 -12.08 -8.96 0.00
C HIS A 157 -12.10 -10.14 0.97
N GLU A 158 -11.89 -11.34 0.46
CA GLU A 158 -11.86 -12.58 1.22
C GLU A 158 -10.70 -12.59 2.22
N GLY A 159 -9.49 -12.25 1.77
CA GLY A 159 -8.31 -12.20 2.63
C GLY A 159 -8.45 -11.19 3.78
N LEU A 160 -8.97 -9.99 3.50
CA LEU A 160 -9.24 -8.99 4.53
C LEU A 160 -10.35 -9.44 5.49
N SER A 161 -11.40 -10.11 4.98
CA SER A 161 -12.49 -10.66 5.80
C SER A 161 -11.96 -11.74 6.75
N GLU A 162 -11.12 -12.64 6.26
CA GLU A 162 -10.47 -13.68 7.06
C GLU A 162 -9.54 -13.08 8.11
N GLN A 163 -8.79 -12.04 7.76
CA GLN A 163 -7.89 -11.36 8.68
C GLN A 163 -8.67 -10.65 9.80
N TRP A 164 -9.75 -9.95 9.52
CA TRP A 164 -10.61 -9.38 10.56
C TRP A 164 -11.25 -10.45 11.44
N ALA A 165 -11.67 -11.58 10.86
CA ALA A 165 -12.19 -12.72 11.61
C ALA A 165 -11.12 -13.34 12.53
N TYR A 166 -9.84 -13.40 12.10
CA TYR A 166 -8.71 -13.80 12.92
C TYR A 166 -8.52 -12.83 14.09
N LEU A 167 -8.51 -11.51 13.84
CA LEU A 167 -8.36 -10.50 14.88
C LEU A 167 -9.47 -10.62 15.93
N ALA A 168 -10.71 -10.85 15.50
CA ALA A 168 -11.85 -10.99 16.41
C ALA A 168 -11.72 -12.24 17.28
N ARG A 169 -11.42 -13.40 16.68
CA ARG A 169 -11.44 -14.71 17.38
C ARG A 169 -10.17 -14.99 18.16
N GLU A 170 -9.01 -14.76 17.52
CA GLU A 170 -7.72 -15.22 18.10
C GLU A 170 -7.02 -14.09 18.86
N ARG A 171 -7.26 -12.83 18.49
CA ARG A 171 -6.63 -11.66 19.14
C ARG A 171 -7.59 -10.91 20.07
N GLY A 172 -8.85 -11.32 20.15
CA GLY A 172 -9.86 -10.77 21.06
C GLY A 172 -10.28 -9.33 20.74
N VAL A 173 -10.12 -8.88 19.51
CA VAL A 173 -10.55 -7.56 19.06
C VAL A 173 -12.06 -7.57 18.86
N THR A 174 -12.81 -7.09 19.85
CA THR A 174 -14.28 -7.02 19.80
C THR A 174 -14.80 -5.63 19.44
N GLN A 175 -13.96 -4.60 19.58
CA GLN A 175 -14.27 -3.22 19.25
C GLN A 175 -13.01 -2.53 18.70
N ALA A 176 -13.17 -1.72 17.67
CA ALA A 176 -12.13 -0.87 17.14
C ALA A 176 -12.70 0.49 16.71
N HIS A 177 -11.90 1.54 16.83
CA HIS A 177 -12.14 2.83 16.19
C HIS A 177 -11.43 2.84 14.85
N PHE A 178 -12.05 3.50 13.86
CA PHE A 178 -11.54 3.63 12.50
C PHE A 178 -11.32 5.11 12.22
N SER A 179 -10.10 5.47 11.86
CA SER A 179 -9.74 6.88 11.73
C SER A 179 -8.90 7.14 10.49
N SER A 180 -9.19 8.26 9.82
CA SER A 180 -8.45 8.74 8.66
C SER A 180 -8.47 10.26 8.58
N ALA A 181 -7.73 10.82 7.63
CA ALA A 181 -7.96 12.18 7.16
C ALA A 181 -9.40 12.34 6.62
N ARG A 182 -9.83 13.59 6.39
CA ARG A 182 -11.19 13.88 5.87
C ARG A 182 -11.29 13.79 4.34
N GLU A 183 -10.27 13.21 3.71
CA GLU A 183 -10.28 12.97 2.26
C GLU A 183 -11.25 11.84 1.91
N VAL A 184 -11.94 11.97 0.77
CA VAL A 184 -13.00 11.04 0.36
C VAL A 184 -12.46 9.62 0.18
N GLU A 185 -11.28 9.45 -0.41
CA GLU A 185 -10.62 8.15 -0.59
C GLU A 185 -10.30 7.48 0.74
N ASP A 186 -9.74 8.24 1.70
CA ASP A 186 -9.37 7.72 3.02
C ASP A 186 -10.61 7.29 3.81
N ILE A 187 -11.67 8.13 3.80
CA ILE A 187 -12.95 7.82 4.46
C ILE A 187 -13.57 6.55 3.85
N ALA A 188 -13.55 6.41 2.53
CA ALA A 188 -14.08 5.23 1.86
C ALA A 188 -13.27 3.97 2.24
N THR A 189 -11.94 4.07 2.25
CA THR A 189 -11.04 2.97 2.65
C THR A 189 -11.32 2.50 4.08
N VAL A 190 -11.36 3.41 5.06
CA VAL A 190 -11.61 3.02 6.46
C VAL A 190 -13.06 2.56 6.68
N THR A 191 -14.02 3.07 5.89
CA THR A 191 -15.41 2.60 5.94
C THR A 191 -15.51 1.17 5.46
N TYR A 192 -14.87 0.85 4.33
CA TYR A 192 -14.81 -0.52 3.82
C TYR A 192 -14.17 -1.49 4.82
N LEU A 193 -13.03 -1.11 5.42
CA LEU A 193 -12.38 -1.93 6.46
C LEU A 193 -13.26 -2.09 7.70
N ARG A 194 -13.99 -1.05 8.12
CA ARG A 194 -14.95 -1.10 9.23
C ARG A 194 -16.09 -2.06 8.93
N ASP A 195 -16.61 -2.05 7.72
CA ASP A 195 -17.71 -2.92 7.33
C ASP A 195 -17.29 -4.41 7.31
N LEU A 196 -16.05 -4.70 6.85
CA LEU A 196 -15.45 -6.05 6.96
C LEU A 196 -15.26 -6.47 8.42
N ALA A 197 -14.76 -5.57 9.27
CA ALA A 197 -14.61 -5.80 10.71
C ALA A 197 -15.98 -6.07 11.37
N GLY A 198 -17.01 -5.30 10.99
CA GLY A 198 -18.39 -5.50 11.45
C GLY A 198 -18.95 -6.86 11.06
N ALA A 199 -18.70 -7.33 9.85
CA ALA A 199 -19.07 -8.67 9.40
C ALA A 199 -18.37 -9.78 10.21
N ALA A 200 -17.16 -9.52 10.70
CA ALA A 200 -16.40 -10.41 11.59
C ALA A 200 -16.81 -10.30 13.08
N GLY A 201 -17.78 -9.44 13.43
CA GLY A 201 -18.25 -9.25 14.79
C GLY A 201 -17.50 -8.19 15.60
N VAL A 202 -16.63 -7.39 14.97
CA VAL A 202 -15.95 -6.26 15.60
C VAL A 202 -16.81 -5.02 15.49
N SER A 203 -17.27 -4.46 16.63
CA SER A 203 -18.02 -3.21 16.59
C SER A 203 -17.09 -2.04 16.27
N GLY A 204 -17.47 -1.23 15.26
CA GLY A 204 -16.64 -0.15 14.72
C GLY A 204 -17.30 1.22 14.76
N SER A 205 -16.58 2.25 15.16
CA SER A 205 -16.97 3.65 15.03
C SER A 205 -15.91 4.43 14.28
N PHE A 206 -16.33 5.40 13.46
CA PHE A 206 -15.44 6.30 12.74
C PHE A 206 -15.24 7.59 13.54
N LEU A 207 -14.01 8.11 13.51
CA LEU A 207 -13.67 9.48 13.90
C LEU A 207 -12.55 9.99 12.96
N ALA A 208 -12.56 11.29 12.66
CA ALA A 208 -11.48 11.86 11.87
C ALA A 208 -10.17 11.92 12.68
N ALA A 209 -9.02 11.90 12.01
CA ALA A 209 -7.71 11.88 12.67
C ALA A 209 -7.49 13.10 13.58
N ASP A 210 -8.05 14.26 13.23
CA ASP A 210 -8.01 15.50 14.01
C ASP A 210 -8.99 15.53 15.21
N GLU A 211 -9.85 14.51 15.34
CA GLU A 211 -10.76 14.32 16.48
C GLU A 211 -10.20 13.35 17.53
N VAL A 212 -9.08 12.69 17.22
CA VAL A 212 -8.43 11.78 18.18
C VAL A 212 -7.76 12.61 19.27
N GLY A 213 -8.25 12.48 20.49
CA GLY A 213 -7.68 13.12 21.67
C GLY A 213 -6.63 12.26 22.37
N THR A 214 -6.02 12.80 23.43
CA THR A 214 -5.07 12.08 24.28
C THR A 214 -5.48 12.25 25.75
N SER A 215 -5.45 11.18 26.54
CA SER A 215 -5.71 11.25 27.97
C SER A 215 -4.62 12.09 28.68
N PRO A 216 -4.94 12.76 29.81
CA PRO A 216 -3.98 13.62 30.52
C PRO A 216 -2.70 12.89 30.93
N ASP A 217 -2.77 11.60 31.22
CA ASP A 217 -1.64 10.73 31.57
C ASP A 217 -0.98 10.08 30.34
N GLN A 218 -1.45 10.39 29.13
CA GLN A 218 -0.99 9.86 27.84
C GLN A 218 -1.07 8.33 27.70
N ARG A 219 -1.85 7.66 28.54
CA ARG A 219 -2.01 6.21 28.51
C ARG A 219 -2.95 5.72 27.42
N PHE A 220 -3.91 6.57 27.01
CA PHE A 220 -4.88 6.22 25.97
C PHE A 220 -5.07 7.36 24.98
N LEU A 221 -5.31 7.01 23.74
CA LEU A 221 -6.03 7.89 22.83
C LEU A 221 -7.51 7.89 23.20
N LEU A 222 -8.17 9.02 22.94
CA LEU A 222 -9.56 9.26 23.33
C LEU A 222 -10.41 9.53 22.09
N ASP A 223 -11.64 9.06 22.12
CA ASP A 223 -12.65 9.41 21.12
C ASP A 223 -13.29 10.78 21.40
N THR A 224 -14.24 11.17 20.58
CA THR A 224 -14.99 12.44 20.71
C THR A 224 -15.82 12.56 22.01
N TRP A 225 -16.09 11.44 22.68
CA TRP A 225 -16.77 11.36 23.96
C TRP A 225 -15.81 11.30 25.16
N THR A 226 -14.50 11.48 24.89
CA THR A 226 -13.42 11.34 25.88
C THR A 226 -13.31 9.94 26.49
N LEU A 227 -13.77 8.91 25.76
CA LEU A 227 -13.63 7.51 26.17
C LEU A 227 -12.33 6.93 25.61
N PRO A 228 -11.66 6.03 26.40
CA PRO A 228 -10.43 5.40 25.96
C PRO A 228 -10.61 4.52 24.72
N ILE A 229 -9.80 4.75 23.70
CA ILE A 229 -9.71 3.92 22.51
C ILE A 229 -8.78 2.74 22.83
N ARG A 230 -9.28 1.51 22.74
CA ARG A 230 -8.48 0.30 22.95
C ARG A 230 -7.76 -0.17 21.68
N HIS A 231 -8.49 -0.21 20.56
CA HIS A 231 -7.95 -0.54 19.24
C HIS A 231 -8.29 0.59 18.28
N LEU A 232 -7.30 1.04 17.52
CA LEU A 232 -7.43 2.11 16.54
C LEU A 232 -6.88 1.65 15.20
N MET A 233 -7.79 1.38 14.23
CA MET A 233 -7.43 1.29 12.83
C MET A 233 -7.14 2.70 12.35
N TRP A 234 -5.84 3.02 12.14
CA TRP A 234 -5.41 4.39 11.94
C TRP A 234 -4.79 4.56 10.55
N LEU A 235 -5.60 5.02 9.60
CA LEU A 235 -5.14 5.38 8.26
C LEU A 235 -4.50 6.79 8.29
N TRP A 236 -3.44 6.90 9.08
CA TRP A 236 -2.65 8.11 9.26
C TRP A 236 -1.19 7.73 9.41
N PRO A 237 -0.27 8.37 8.62
CA PRO A 237 1.14 8.02 8.67
C PRO A 237 1.76 8.26 10.04
N PHE A 238 2.49 7.28 10.56
CA PHE A 238 3.20 7.44 11.83
C PHE A 238 4.21 8.58 11.78
N GLU A 239 4.84 8.84 10.64
CA GLU A 239 5.78 9.95 10.46
C GLU A 239 5.13 11.31 10.67
N TYR A 240 3.86 11.50 10.38
CA TYR A 240 3.14 12.73 10.69
C TYR A 240 2.82 12.84 12.18
N ALA A 241 2.52 11.71 12.81
CA ALA A 241 2.20 11.67 14.22
C ALA A 241 3.43 11.94 15.10
N TRP A 242 4.60 11.38 14.79
CA TRP A 242 5.79 11.61 15.61
C TRP A 242 6.43 13.00 15.42
N GLU A 243 6.08 13.74 14.36
CA GLU A 243 6.47 15.13 14.17
C GLU A 243 5.50 16.11 14.86
N SER A 244 4.39 15.61 15.39
CA SER A 244 3.41 16.44 16.11
C SER A 244 3.94 16.88 17.49
N ARG A 245 3.34 17.96 18.06
CA ARG A 245 3.69 18.43 19.40
C ARG A 245 3.46 17.40 20.50
N ASP A 246 2.48 16.51 20.29
CA ASP A 246 2.05 15.52 21.27
C ASP A 246 2.61 14.12 20.98
N ALA A 247 3.66 14.02 20.15
CA ALA A 247 4.28 12.77 19.69
C ALA A 247 4.57 11.76 20.82
N ALA A 248 4.77 12.24 22.06
CA ALA A 248 5.06 11.38 23.21
C ALA A 248 3.96 10.34 23.50
N PHE A 249 2.71 10.57 23.06
CA PHE A 249 1.65 9.56 23.21
C PHE A 249 1.97 8.24 22.51
N LEU A 250 2.67 8.29 21.35
CA LEU A 250 3.05 7.07 20.60
C LEU A 250 3.92 6.12 21.41
N SER A 251 4.77 6.64 22.32
CA SER A 251 5.64 5.81 23.15
C SER A 251 4.98 5.29 24.41
N ASN A 252 3.91 5.94 24.89
CA ASN A 252 3.31 5.68 26.21
C ASN A 252 1.91 5.06 26.15
N THR A 253 1.23 5.08 25.00
CA THR A 253 -0.16 4.69 24.92
C THR A 253 -0.38 3.18 25.06
N GLU A 254 -1.44 2.82 25.77
CA GLU A 254 -2.00 1.47 25.82
C GLU A 254 -2.98 1.19 24.66
N THR A 255 -3.34 2.23 23.88
CA THR A 255 -4.09 2.04 22.64
C THR A 255 -3.29 1.18 21.68
N ARG A 256 -3.90 0.14 21.18
CA ARG A 256 -3.30 -0.74 20.15
C ARG A 256 -3.64 -0.24 18.77
N PHE A 257 -2.60 0.08 18.01
CA PHE A 257 -2.77 0.51 16.63
C PHE A 257 -2.99 -0.70 15.71
N ILE A 258 -3.84 -0.53 14.73
CA ILE A 258 -4.07 -1.35 13.55
C ILE A 258 -3.98 -0.39 12.36
N GLU A 259 -2.97 -0.35 11.55
CA GLU A 259 -1.73 -1.14 11.52
C GLU A 259 -0.83 -0.91 12.74
N PRO A 260 -0.10 -1.93 13.21
CA PRO A 260 0.68 -1.85 14.43
C PRO A 260 1.91 -0.95 14.31
N LEU A 261 2.41 -0.44 15.45
CA LEU A 261 3.51 0.52 15.46
C LEU A 261 4.83 -0.05 14.88
N TRP A 262 5.05 -1.37 14.95
CA TRP A 262 6.22 -1.99 14.33
C TRP A 262 6.26 -1.81 12.80
N LYS A 263 5.12 -1.55 12.15
CA LYS A 263 5.06 -1.25 10.72
C LYS A 263 5.70 0.10 10.34
N ALA A 264 6.02 0.94 11.29
CA ALA A 264 6.89 2.08 11.04
C ALA A 264 8.24 1.64 10.44
N ALA A 265 8.78 0.49 10.89
CA ALA A 265 9.98 -0.09 10.30
C ALA A 265 9.74 -0.66 8.89
N THR A 266 8.64 -1.40 8.71
CA THR A 266 8.28 -2.00 7.41
C THR A 266 7.99 -0.95 6.33
N GLY A 267 7.35 0.17 6.69
CA GLY A 267 6.98 1.24 5.76
C GLY A 267 8.13 2.20 5.41
N SER A 268 9.25 2.12 6.13
CA SER A 268 10.44 2.91 5.77
C SER A 268 11.09 2.38 4.51
N LYS A 269 11.38 3.27 3.54
CA LYS A 269 12.17 2.90 2.35
C LYS A 269 13.62 2.51 2.70
N GLY A 270 14.10 2.87 3.89
CA GLY A 270 15.37 2.38 4.44
C GLY A 270 15.43 0.85 4.57
N LEU A 271 14.26 0.19 4.74
CA LEU A 271 14.17 -1.27 4.77
C LEU A 271 14.68 -1.93 3.48
N LEU A 272 14.62 -1.24 2.34
CA LEU A 272 15.16 -1.75 1.06
C LEU A 272 16.67 -2.05 1.15
N ALA A 273 17.42 -1.23 1.88
CA ALA A 273 18.84 -1.47 2.11
C ALA A 273 19.08 -2.70 3.02
N HIS A 274 18.26 -2.87 4.05
CA HIS A 274 18.33 -4.04 4.93
C HIS A 274 17.92 -5.32 4.20
N LEU A 275 16.92 -5.25 3.30
CA LEU A 275 16.55 -6.36 2.42
C LEU A 275 17.71 -6.78 1.52
N HIS A 276 18.36 -5.81 0.86
CA HIS A 276 19.50 -6.11 0.00
C HIS A 276 20.69 -6.67 0.78
N GLU A 277 20.99 -6.15 1.97
CA GLU A 277 22.04 -6.66 2.86
C GLU A 277 21.78 -8.15 3.23
N ARG A 278 20.52 -8.51 3.48
CA ARG A 278 20.13 -9.85 3.91
C ARG A 278 19.96 -10.83 2.73
N TYR A 279 19.53 -10.35 1.58
CA TYR A 279 19.24 -11.15 0.38
C TYR A 279 19.94 -10.62 -0.87
N PRO A 280 21.29 -10.51 -0.86
CA PRO A 280 22.03 -9.84 -1.94
C PRO A 280 21.91 -10.55 -3.30
N ASP A 281 21.67 -11.86 -3.28
CA ASP A 281 21.56 -12.70 -4.46
C ASP A 281 20.10 -12.95 -4.89
N SER A 282 19.13 -12.35 -4.22
CA SER A 282 17.72 -12.49 -4.60
C SER A 282 17.43 -11.73 -5.89
N GLY A 283 16.86 -12.40 -6.89
CA GLY A 283 16.37 -11.74 -8.09
C GLY A 283 15.16 -10.82 -7.86
N LEU A 284 14.55 -10.87 -6.67
CA LEU A 284 13.35 -10.12 -6.29
C LEU A 284 13.70 -8.77 -5.64
N VAL A 285 14.87 -8.69 -4.99
CA VAL A 285 15.33 -7.50 -4.25
C VAL A 285 16.33 -6.75 -5.10
N LEU A 286 16.09 -5.46 -5.33
CA LEU A 286 17.03 -4.60 -6.03
C LEU A 286 18.19 -4.22 -5.08
N PRO A 287 19.43 -4.08 -5.58
CA PRO A 287 20.52 -3.48 -4.82
C PRO A 287 20.08 -2.15 -4.22
N ALA A 288 20.26 -1.99 -2.91
CA ALA A 288 19.91 -0.76 -2.20
C ALA A 288 20.88 -0.48 -1.06
N THR A 289 21.05 0.80 -0.71
CA THR A 289 22.01 1.24 0.30
C THR A 289 21.59 2.54 0.97
N LEU A 290 21.99 2.70 2.24
CA LEU A 290 21.89 3.97 2.97
C LEU A 290 23.19 4.82 2.86
N THR A 291 24.22 4.30 2.18
CA THR A 291 25.49 5.02 1.95
C THR A 291 25.48 5.64 0.55
N PRO A 292 25.30 6.98 0.44
CA PRO A 292 25.20 7.64 -0.86
C PRO A 292 26.42 7.38 -1.74
N GLY A 293 26.17 7.11 -3.03
CA GLY A 293 27.21 6.92 -4.07
C GLY A 293 27.84 5.54 -4.10
N SER A 294 27.49 4.61 -3.20
CA SER A 294 28.11 3.26 -3.18
C SER A 294 27.63 2.34 -4.30
N LEU A 295 26.48 2.62 -4.91
CA LEU A 295 25.91 1.84 -6.03
C LEU A 295 26.16 2.48 -7.41
N GLY A 296 26.93 3.59 -7.49
CA GLY A 296 27.18 4.31 -8.73
C GLY A 296 26.05 5.24 -9.15
N GLU A 297 25.91 5.52 -10.46
CA GLU A 297 25.03 6.57 -10.95
C GLU A 297 23.63 6.07 -11.37
N ASN A 298 23.48 4.78 -11.66
CA ASN A 298 22.21 4.21 -12.12
C ASN A 298 21.29 3.83 -10.95
N VAL A 299 20.99 4.81 -10.12
CA VAL A 299 20.20 4.63 -8.90
C VAL A 299 19.03 5.59 -8.83
N VAL A 300 17.96 5.15 -8.14
CA VAL A 300 16.87 6.01 -7.70
C VAL A 300 17.17 6.43 -6.26
N ARG A 301 17.07 7.73 -5.96
CA ARG A 301 17.14 8.27 -4.61
C ARG A 301 15.76 8.57 -4.11
N LYS A 302 15.43 8.07 -2.92
CA LYS A 302 14.12 8.23 -2.28
C LYS A 302 14.30 8.64 -0.83
N PRO A 303 13.58 9.66 -0.30
CA PRO A 303 13.54 9.89 1.15
C PRO A 303 13.05 8.65 1.89
N LEU A 304 13.53 8.41 3.11
CA LEU A 304 13.13 7.23 3.91
C LEU A 304 11.61 7.14 4.10
N TYR A 305 10.96 8.29 4.27
CA TYR A 305 9.51 8.45 4.26
C TYR A 305 9.15 9.48 3.20
N SER A 306 8.40 9.07 2.20
CA SER A 306 7.85 9.96 1.18
C SER A 306 6.66 9.28 0.51
N ARG A 307 5.74 10.08 -0.01
CA ARG A 307 4.50 9.63 -0.61
C ARG A 307 4.35 10.19 -2.00
N GLU A 308 3.53 9.56 -2.84
CA GLU A 308 3.12 10.08 -4.15
C GLU A 308 4.30 10.45 -5.08
N GLY A 309 5.40 9.73 -4.97
CA GLY A 309 6.60 10.00 -5.78
C GLY A 309 7.30 11.33 -5.47
N GLN A 310 7.01 11.97 -4.32
CA GLN A 310 7.63 13.24 -3.93
C GLN A 310 9.11 13.05 -3.56
N ASN A 311 9.94 14.03 -3.96
CA ASN A 311 11.39 14.07 -3.70
C ASN A 311 12.15 12.82 -4.19
N VAL A 312 11.63 12.14 -5.21
CA VAL A 312 12.32 11.02 -5.88
C VAL A 312 13.24 11.56 -6.97
N THR A 313 14.45 11.05 -7.06
CA THR A 313 15.41 11.37 -8.12
C THR A 313 15.70 10.12 -8.94
N LEU A 314 15.37 10.14 -10.23
CA LEU A 314 15.76 9.09 -11.19
C LEU A 314 17.18 9.37 -11.75
N PRO A 315 17.87 8.34 -12.29
CA PRO A 315 19.18 8.51 -12.91
C PRO A 315 19.18 9.62 -13.97
N GLY A 316 20.09 10.59 -13.83
CA GLY A 316 20.24 11.69 -14.79
C GLY A 316 19.10 12.71 -14.80
N GLN A 317 18.16 12.65 -13.87
CA GLN A 317 17.01 13.56 -13.80
C GLN A 317 17.08 14.46 -12.56
N THR A 318 16.32 15.55 -12.59
CA THR A 318 16.10 16.40 -11.41
C THR A 318 15.12 15.72 -10.45
N GLN A 319 15.26 16.02 -9.17
CA GLN A 319 14.34 15.55 -8.13
C GLN A 319 12.90 16.04 -8.39
N THR A 320 11.92 15.16 -8.20
CA THR A 320 10.51 15.56 -8.20
C THR A 320 10.21 16.53 -7.06
N ALA A 321 9.22 17.39 -7.26
CA ALA A 321 8.78 18.32 -6.21
C ALA A 321 8.23 17.56 -4.99
N GLY A 322 8.34 18.15 -3.80
CA GLY A 322 7.81 17.56 -2.57
C GLY A 322 8.29 18.27 -1.32
N VAL A 323 7.80 17.80 -0.18
CA VAL A 323 8.06 18.36 1.16
C VAL A 323 9.08 17.57 1.98
N TYR A 324 9.63 16.49 1.42
CA TYR A 324 10.50 15.53 2.14
C TYR A 324 11.99 15.74 1.85
N GLY A 325 12.38 16.89 1.28
CA GLY A 325 13.74 17.13 0.77
C GLY A 325 14.86 17.08 1.82
N ASP A 326 14.55 17.31 3.08
CA ASP A 326 15.53 17.33 4.17
C ASP A 326 15.70 15.96 4.87
N LEU A 327 14.91 14.95 4.48
CA LEU A 327 14.99 13.63 5.06
C LEU A 327 16.20 12.84 4.51
N PRO A 328 16.78 11.94 5.32
CA PRO A 328 17.73 10.96 4.83
C PRO A 328 17.15 10.14 3.67
N VAL A 329 18.01 9.73 2.74
CA VAL A 329 17.62 9.01 1.53
C VAL A 329 18.19 7.60 1.50
N VAL A 330 17.45 6.70 0.84
CA VAL A 330 17.97 5.42 0.36
C VAL A 330 18.27 5.53 -1.13
N GLU A 331 19.37 4.95 -1.58
CA GLU A 331 19.67 4.69 -2.98
C GLU A 331 19.27 3.25 -3.30
N GLN A 332 18.50 3.07 -4.38
CA GLN A 332 18.12 1.76 -4.90
C GLN A 332 18.51 1.69 -6.38
N ALA A 333 19.04 0.57 -6.83
CA ALA A 333 19.32 0.35 -8.25
C ALA A 333 18.06 0.61 -9.08
N TYR A 334 18.21 1.32 -10.18
CA TYR A 334 17.09 1.64 -11.06
C TYR A 334 16.55 0.38 -11.73
N ALA A 335 15.27 0.10 -11.55
CA ALA A 335 14.53 -0.89 -12.31
C ALA A 335 13.71 -0.19 -13.39
N GLU A 336 13.94 -0.53 -14.65
CA GLU A 336 13.15 0.01 -15.73
C GLU A 336 11.72 -0.53 -15.67
N LEU A 337 10.73 0.38 -15.68
CA LEU A 337 9.33 0.00 -15.82
C LEU A 337 9.03 -0.32 -17.28
N PRO A 338 8.18 -1.34 -17.55
CA PRO A 338 7.73 -1.59 -18.91
C PRO A 338 6.98 -0.38 -19.46
N THR A 339 7.13 -0.16 -20.77
CA THR A 339 6.49 0.95 -21.47
C THR A 339 5.43 0.42 -22.40
N PHE A 340 4.21 0.95 -22.30
CA PHE A 340 3.11 0.64 -23.19
C PHE A 340 2.63 1.91 -23.88
N GLU A 341 2.46 1.85 -25.20
CA GLU A 341 1.96 2.99 -25.97
C GLU A 341 0.44 3.13 -25.80
N ALA A 342 -0.02 4.37 -25.62
CA ALA A 342 -1.42 4.78 -25.64
C ALA A 342 -1.57 6.01 -26.55
N GLU A 343 -2.80 6.35 -26.95
CA GLU A 343 -3.05 7.43 -27.90
C GLU A 343 -2.45 8.79 -27.50
N ASP A 344 -2.40 9.05 -26.20
CA ASP A 344 -1.92 10.31 -25.61
C ASP A 344 -0.53 10.15 -24.94
N GLY A 345 0.25 9.15 -25.35
CA GLY A 345 1.64 8.93 -24.93
C GLY A 345 1.87 7.69 -24.10
N PRO A 346 3.11 7.46 -23.65
CA PRO A 346 3.51 6.22 -22.99
C PRO A 346 2.88 6.06 -21.60
N ARG A 347 2.72 4.79 -21.20
CA ARG A 347 2.26 4.35 -19.88
C ARG A 347 3.30 3.48 -19.19
N TYR A 348 3.49 3.73 -17.92
CA TYR A 348 4.45 3.06 -17.05
C TYR A 348 3.69 2.43 -15.87
N PRO A 349 3.29 1.15 -15.95
CA PRO A 349 2.56 0.50 -14.88
C PRO A 349 3.46 0.11 -13.72
N VAL A 350 2.97 0.31 -12.51
CA VAL A 350 3.47 -0.27 -11.27
C VAL A 350 2.41 -1.23 -10.73
N LEU A 351 2.84 -2.43 -10.40
CA LEU A 351 1.99 -3.50 -9.89
C LEU A 351 1.93 -3.40 -8.36
N GLY A 352 0.76 -3.15 -7.81
CA GLY A 352 0.51 -3.15 -6.37
C GLY A 352 -0.05 -4.49 -5.93
N VAL A 353 0.76 -5.36 -5.32
CA VAL A 353 0.28 -6.63 -4.78
C VAL A 353 -0.18 -6.43 -3.34
N TRP A 354 -1.44 -6.76 -3.09
CA TRP A 354 -2.06 -6.67 -1.78
C TRP A 354 -1.78 -7.93 -0.95
N VAL A 355 -1.51 -7.68 0.33
CA VAL A 355 -1.24 -8.70 1.34
C VAL A 355 -2.23 -8.49 2.47
N ALA A 356 -2.95 -9.51 2.88
CA ALA A 356 -3.82 -9.55 4.05
C ALA A 356 -3.14 -10.40 5.13
N GLY A 357 -2.86 -9.80 6.31
CA GLY A 357 -1.98 -10.45 7.27
C GLY A 357 -0.57 -10.63 6.70
N ASP A 358 -0.22 -11.86 6.37
CA ASP A 358 1.04 -12.29 5.74
C ASP A 358 0.84 -13.03 4.39
N GLU A 359 -0.40 -13.12 3.90
CA GLU A 359 -0.75 -13.83 2.68
C GLU A 359 -1.08 -12.87 1.52
N VAL A 360 -0.51 -13.12 0.34
CA VAL A 360 -0.81 -12.34 -0.87
C VAL A 360 -2.22 -12.65 -1.39
N CYS A 361 -3.03 -11.61 -1.62
CA CYS A 361 -4.45 -11.79 -1.90
C CYS A 361 -4.95 -11.09 -3.18
N GLY A 362 -4.14 -10.28 -3.87
CA GLY A 362 -4.64 -9.67 -5.11
C GLY A 362 -3.70 -8.65 -5.70
N LEU A 363 -4.08 -8.17 -6.89
CA LEU A 363 -3.30 -7.26 -7.71
C LEU A 363 -4.11 -6.01 -8.07
N GLY A 364 -3.56 -4.83 -7.84
CA GLY A 364 -3.98 -3.56 -8.41
C GLY A 364 -2.87 -2.99 -9.30
N ILE A 365 -3.22 -2.20 -10.31
CA ILE A 365 -2.23 -1.62 -11.21
C ILE A 365 -2.47 -0.13 -11.32
N ARG A 366 -1.42 0.65 -11.09
CA ARG A 366 -1.43 2.09 -11.35
C ARG A 366 -0.50 2.39 -12.52
N GLU A 367 -1.02 2.99 -13.58
CA GLU A 367 -0.24 3.41 -14.73
C GLU A 367 0.05 4.90 -14.69
N GLY A 368 1.33 5.25 -14.60
CA GLY A 368 1.81 6.63 -14.69
C GLY A 368 2.08 7.05 -16.13
N ARG A 369 2.06 8.37 -16.37
CA ARG A 369 2.56 9.00 -17.61
C ARG A 369 4.05 9.35 -17.53
N SER A 370 4.65 9.12 -16.37
CA SER A 370 6.08 9.26 -16.08
C SER A 370 6.59 8.01 -15.38
N ARG A 371 7.90 7.85 -15.35
CA ARG A 371 8.57 6.71 -14.69
C ARG A 371 8.55 6.79 -13.15
N VAL A 372 8.16 7.91 -12.59
CA VAL A 372 7.82 8.06 -11.17
C VAL A 372 6.30 8.04 -11.06
N THR A 373 5.77 7.04 -10.36
CA THR A 373 4.34 6.95 -10.08
C THR A 373 3.97 7.99 -9.02
N ASP A 374 3.14 8.93 -9.40
CA ASP A 374 2.61 9.97 -8.52
C ASP A 374 1.08 9.83 -8.35
N ASN A 375 0.45 10.79 -7.67
CA ASN A 375 -1.01 10.82 -7.47
C ASN A 375 -1.82 11.06 -8.75
N ARG A 376 -1.17 11.36 -9.90
CA ARG A 376 -1.82 11.47 -11.21
C ARG A 376 -1.86 10.16 -11.97
N ALA A 377 -1.30 9.09 -11.40
CA ALA A 377 -1.38 7.76 -12.00
C ALA A 377 -2.82 7.26 -12.02
N THR A 378 -3.21 6.68 -13.15
CA THR A 378 -4.53 6.09 -13.37
C THR A 378 -4.55 4.66 -12.84
N PHE A 379 -5.59 4.27 -12.11
CA PHE A 379 -5.82 2.85 -11.79
C PHE A 379 -6.39 2.14 -13.00
N ALA A 380 -5.74 1.08 -13.45
CA ALA A 380 -6.16 0.25 -14.59
C ALA A 380 -6.51 -1.17 -14.13
N PRO A 381 -7.69 -1.70 -14.48
CA PRO A 381 -8.04 -3.09 -14.18
C PRO A 381 -7.08 -4.09 -14.79
N HIS A 382 -7.03 -5.29 -14.25
CA HIS A 382 -6.31 -6.40 -14.87
C HIS A 382 -7.22 -7.60 -15.16
N VAL A 383 -6.79 -8.45 -16.08
CA VAL A 383 -7.44 -9.70 -16.41
C VAL A 383 -6.43 -10.83 -16.57
N ILE A 384 -6.86 -12.04 -16.27
CA ILE A 384 -6.15 -13.28 -16.57
C ILE A 384 -6.88 -13.93 -17.75
N LEU A 385 -6.18 -14.03 -18.88
CA LEU A 385 -6.77 -14.64 -20.07
C LEU A 385 -6.87 -16.16 -19.92
N PRO A 386 -7.95 -16.79 -20.40
CA PRO A 386 -8.05 -18.25 -20.38
C PRO A 386 -6.93 -18.89 -21.22
N VAL A 387 -6.52 -20.09 -20.83
CA VAL A 387 -5.60 -20.91 -21.64
C VAL A 387 -6.33 -21.27 -22.94
N GLN A 388 -5.72 -20.93 -24.08
CA GLN A 388 -6.23 -21.29 -25.40
C GLN A 388 -5.97 -22.77 -25.70
#